data_419a6ad9463028f157159bf50dcdd96d
#
_entry.id   419a6ad9463028f157159bf50dcdd96d
#
_cell.length_a   1.000
_cell.length_b   1.000
_cell.length_c   1.000
_cell.angle_alpha   90.00
_cell.angle_beta   90.00
_cell.angle_gamma   90.00
#
_symmetry.space_group_name_H-M   'P 1'
#
loop_
_entity.id
_entity.type
_entity.pdbx_description
1 polymer ?
#
loop_
_entity_poly.entity_id
_entity_poly.type
_entity_poly.pdbx_seq_one_letter_code
_entity_poly.pdbx_strand_id
1 'polypeptide(L)'
;AHMPDLISGRETLEDIQFIGAVGGFSNSDVLGSAKGWAGAFKYNEKANTALKNFFKREDTLSVGICNGCQLFMELEMINPEHEIHGKLLHNESHKHETIFTSVTVQENNSVMLSSLAGSTLGVGVSHGEGKFNLPMGEENYNIVSKYAYEVYPANPNGSDYNTAMLCDKTGRHL
;
A
#
# COMPACT_ATOMS: atom_id res chain seq x y z
N ALA A 1 -15.97 4.65 -6.53
CA ALA A 1 -16.82 3.44 -6.64
C ALA A 1 -17.08 2.84 -5.27
N HIS A 2 -18.26 2.27 -5.08
CA HIS A 2 -18.60 1.49 -3.88
C HIS A 2 -18.36 0.00 -4.13
N MET A 3 -17.96 -0.74 -3.09
CA MET A 3 -17.76 -2.19 -3.20
C MET A 3 -19.01 -2.94 -3.74
N PRO A 4 -20.24 -2.63 -3.29
CA PRO A 4 -21.44 -3.26 -3.86
C PRO A 4 -21.59 -3.07 -5.37
N ASP A 5 -21.10 -1.96 -5.92
CA ASP A 5 -21.18 -1.67 -7.36
C ASP A 5 -20.18 -2.52 -8.14
N LEU A 6 -18.98 -2.67 -7.62
CA LEU A 6 -17.97 -3.57 -8.18
C LEU A 6 -18.40 -5.04 -8.08
N ILE A 7 -18.92 -5.46 -6.93
CA ILE A 7 -19.40 -6.82 -6.68
C ILE A 7 -20.56 -7.18 -7.61
N SER A 8 -21.48 -6.26 -7.83
CA SER A 8 -22.62 -6.48 -8.75
C SER A 8 -22.22 -6.37 -10.23
N GLY A 9 -21.09 -5.76 -10.52
CA GLY A 9 -20.63 -5.46 -11.88
C GLY A 9 -21.31 -4.23 -12.48
N ARG A 10 -21.90 -3.37 -11.65
CA ARG A 10 -22.44 -2.09 -12.07
C ARG A 10 -21.34 -1.07 -12.36
N GLU A 11 -20.19 -1.22 -11.70
CA GLU A 11 -18.95 -0.50 -11.95
C GLU A 11 -17.86 -1.48 -12.37
N THR A 12 -17.07 -1.13 -13.37
CA THR A 12 -16.03 -2.00 -13.96
C THR A 12 -14.62 -1.42 -13.86
N LEU A 13 -14.47 -0.16 -13.49
CA LEU A 13 -13.23 0.62 -13.45
C LEU A 13 -12.60 0.89 -14.84
N GLU A 14 -13.26 0.57 -15.94
CA GLU A 14 -12.70 0.74 -17.30
C GLU A 14 -12.44 2.20 -17.64
N ASP A 15 -13.32 3.11 -17.21
CA ASP A 15 -13.22 4.56 -17.43
C ASP A 15 -12.45 5.29 -16.33
N ILE A 16 -11.90 4.56 -15.35
CA ILE A 16 -11.16 5.13 -14.23
C ILE A 16 -9.68 5.08 -14.52
N GLN A 17 -8.97 6.19 -14.33
CA GLN A 17 -7.51 6.31 -14.50
C GLN A 17 -6.75 6.42 -13.19
N PHE A 18 -7.42 6.77 -12.09
CA PHE A 18 -6.79 6.89 -10.79
C PHE A 18 -7.64 6.26 -9.67
N ILE A 19 -6.99 5.41 -8.88
CA ILE A 19 -7.58 4.86 -7.66
C ILE A 19 -6.81 5.39 -6.45
N GLY A 20 -7.51 6.14 -5.58
CA GLY A 20 -7.07 6.41 -4.22
C GLY A 20 -7.74 5.45 -3.25
N ALA A 21 -7.03 4.42 -2.81
CA ALA A 21 -7.51 3.54 -1.75
C ALA A 21 -7.23 4.19 -0.40
N VAL A 22 -8.29 4.69 0.22
CA VAL A 22 -8.19 5.55 1.42
C VAL A 22 -7.91 4.76 2.69
N GLY A 23 -7.44 5.47 3.71
CA GLY A 23 -7.30 4.95 5.06
C GLY A 23 -8.65 4.74 5.77
N GLY A 24 -8.61 4.11 6.91
CA GLY A 24 -9.77 3.81 7.75
C GLY A 24 -9.68 2.41 8.34
N PHE A 25 -10.84 1.86 8.68
CA PHE A 25 -10.98 0.51 9.22
C PHE A 25 -12.09 -0.21 8.42
N SER A 26 -11.75 -0.69 7.23
CA SER A 26 -12.71 -1.38 6.36
C SER A 26 -13.25 -2.64 7.03
N ASN A 27 -14.58 -2.83 6.98
CA ASN A 27 -15.26 -3.93 7.66
C ASN A 27 -14.86 -4.05 9.16
N SER A 28 -14.61 -2.90 9.81
CA SER A 28 -14.09 -2.78 11.19
C SER A 28 -12.77 -3.52 11.44
N ASP A 29 -12.06 -3.91 10.39
CA ASP A 29 -10.81 -4.70 10.39
C ASP A 29 -10.84 -5.91 11.36
N VAL A 30 -11.99 -6.55 11.48
CA VAL A 30 -12.20 -7.69 12.39
C VAL A 30 -11.19 -8.80 12.15
N LEU A 31 -10.75 -8.98 10.91
CA LEU A 31 -9.74 -9.97 10.53
C LEU A 31 -8.32 -9.38 10.50
N GLY A 32 -8.17 -8.07 10.75
CA GLY A 32 -6.92 -7.32 10.66
C GLY A 32 -6.52 -6.95 9.23
N SER A 33 -5.68 -5.94 9.11
CA SER A 33 -4.94 -5.52 7.89
C SER A 33 -5.75 -5.54 6.59
N ALA A 34 -6.95 -4.95 6.59
CA ALA A 34 -7.85 -4.88 5.43
C ALA A 34 -8.28 -6.25 4.84
N LYS A 35 -8.11 -7.36 5.56
CA LYS A 35 -8.44 -8.71 5.03
C LYS A 35 -9.90 -8.86 4.63
N GLY A 36 -10.82 -8.26 5.39
CA GLY A 36 -12.23 -8.25 5.03
C GLY A 36 -12.50 -7.53 3.71
N TRP A 37 -11.83 -6.40 3.50
CA TRP A 37 -11.92 -5.64 2.24
C TRP A 37 -11.26 -6.41 1.08
N ALA A 38 -10.07 -6.96 1.30
CA ALA A 38 -9.39 -7.80 0.32
C ALA A 38 -10.22 -9.03 -0.06
N GLY A 39 -10.90 -9.65 0.91
CA GLY A 39 -11.80 -10.78 0.68
C GLY A 39 -12.94 -10.45 -0.28
N ALA A 40 -13.50 -9.24 -0.21
CA ALA A 40 -14.52 -8.79 -1.14
C ALA A 40 -14.04 -8.76 -2.60
N PHE A 41 -12.76 -8.45 -2.83
CA PHE A 41 -12.15 -8.56 -4.16
C PHE A 41 -11.77 -10.01 -4.49
N LYS A 42 -11.06 -10.71 -3.60
CA LYS A 42 -10.53 -12.06 -3.85
C LYS A 42 -11.61 -13.07 -4.20
N TYR A 43 -12.76 -13.00 -3.53
CA TYR A 43 -13.85 -13.98 -3.65
C TYR A 43 -15.02 -13.54 -4.51
N ASN A 44 -14.92 -12.38 -5.16
CA ASN A 44 -15.91 -11.95 -6.14
C ASN A 44 -15.24 -11.77 -7.51
N GLU A 45 -15.63 -12.57 -8.48
CA GLU A 45 -15.02 -12.62 -9.81
C GLU A 45 -15.08 -11.25 -10.52
N LYS A 46 -16.24 -10.56 -10.46
CA LYS A 46 -16.42 -9.26 -11.15
C LYS A 46 -15.49 -8.20 -10.56
N ALA A 47 -15.49 -8.05 -9.24
CA ALA A 47 -14.63 -7.10 -8.56
C ALA A 47 -13.14 -7.42 -8.76
N ASN A 48 -12.76 -8.70 -8.70
CA ASN A 48 -11.39 -9.14 -8.94
C ASN A 48 -10.93 -8.81 -10.36
N THR A 49 -11.76 -9.13 -11.36
CA THR A 49 -11.47 -8.87 -12.77
C THR A 49 -11.33 -7.37 -13.03
N ALA A 50 -12.26 -6.55 -12.52
CA ALA A 50 -12.21 -5.10 -12.68
C ALA A 50 -10.92 -4.52 -12.13
N LEU A 51 -10.53 -4.92 -10.92
CA LEU A 51 -9.30 -4.42 -10.28
C LEU A 51 -8.05 -4.91 -11.02
N LYS A 52 -7.96 -6.18 -11.38
CA LYS A 52 -6.82 -6.73 -12.14
C LYS A 52 -6.66 -6.07 -13.51
N ASN A 53 -7.76 -5.79 -14.21
CA ASN A 53 -7.72 -5.08 -15.48
C ASN A 53 -7.22 -3.65 -15.29
N PHE A 54 -7.67 -2.96 -14.24
CA PHE A 54 -7.18 -1.62 -13.90
C PHE A 54 -5.65 -1.62 -13.70
N PHE A 55 -5.11 -2.54 -12.90
CA PHE A 55 -3.66 -2.59 -12.62
C PHE A 55 -2.81 -2.99 -13.84
N LYS A 56 -3.38 -3.67 -14.84
CA LYS A 56 -2.68 -4.03 -16.07
C LYS A 56 -2.57 -2.89 -17.08
N ARG A 57 -3.46 -1.91 -17.01
CA ARG A 57 -3.50 -0.79 -17.96
C ARG A 57 -2.31 0.14 -17.75
N GLU A 58 -1.76 0.67 -18.84
CA GLU A 58 -0.63 1.60 -18.81
C GLU A 58 -1.03 3.06 -18.53
N ASP A 59 -2.31 3.39 -18.69
CA ASP A 59 -2.89 4.71 -18.46
C ASP A 59 -3.48 4.90 -17.06
N THR A 60 -3.16 4.01 -16.11
CA THR A 60 -3.70 4.04 -14.75
C THR A 60 -2.65 4.27 -13.69
N LEU A 61 -3.05 4.95 -12.62
CA LEU A 61 -2.26 5.17 -11.40
C LEU A 61 -3.08 4.77 -10.17
N SER A 62 -2.41 4.31 -9.13
CA SER A 62 -3.07 4.12 -7.84
C SER A 62 -2.18 4.48 -6.67
N VAL A 63 -2.82 4.88 -5.56
CA VAL A 63 -2.17 5.07 -4.28
C VAL A 63 -3.00 4.43 -3.17
N GLY A 64 -2.35 3.63 -2.34
CA GLY A 64 -2.95 3.06 -1.12
C GLY A 64 -2.42 3.77 0.11
N ILE A 65 -3.32 4.32 0.93
CA ILE A 65 -2.96 5.04 2.15
C ILE A 65 -3.49 4.27 3.36
N CYS A 66 -2.63 3.92 4.31
CA CYS A 66 -3.00 3.24 5.55
C CYS A 66 -3.78 1.93 5.25
N ASN A 67 -5.07 1.85 5.52
CA ASN A 67 -5.92 0.69 5.20
C ASN A 67 -5.94 0.36 3.69
N GLY A 68 -5.82 1.37 2.81
CA GLY A 68 -5.68 1.17 1.37
C GLY A 68 -4.33 0.53 0.98
N CYS A 69 -3.25 0.89 1.68
CA CYS A 69 -1.95 0.22 1.51
C CYS A 69 -2.04 -1.25 1.95
N GLN A 70 -2.66 -1.51 3.11
CA GLN A 70 -2.93 -2.87 3.59
C GLN A 70 -3.73 -3.66 2.54
N LEU A 71 -4.74 -3.04 1.91
CA LEU A 71 -5.53 -3.67 0.84
C LEU A 71 -4.64 -4.12 -0.33
N PHE A 72 -3.78 -3.23 -0.83
CA PHE A 72 -2.91 -3.56 -1.97
C PHE A 72 -1.90 -4.65 -1.63
N MET A 73 -1.37 -4.67 -0.41
CA MET A 73 -0.48 -5.74 0.07
C MET A 73 -1.22 -7.07 0.24
N GLU A 74 -2.41 -7.07 0.82
CA GLU A 74 -3.23 -8.28 0.97
C GLU A 74 -3.72 -8.85 -0.38
N LEU A 75 -3.88 -8.00 -1.40
CA LEU A 75 -4.22 -8.39 -2.76
C LEU A 75 -3.00 -8.76 -3.63
N GLU A 76 -1.78 -8.62 -3.07
CA GLU A 76 -0.52 -8.92 -3.76
C GLU A 76 -0.31 -8.07 -5.04
N MET A 77 -0.83 -6.83 -5.03
CA MET A 77 -0.85 -5.98 -6.23
C MET A 77 0.45 -5.20 -6.46
N ILE A 78 1.25 -5.01 -5.41
CA ILE A 78 2.49 -4.20 -5.50
C ILE A 78 3.65 -5.03 -6.06
N ASN A 79 3.80 -6.26 -5.61
CA ASN A 79 4.83 -7.18 -6.12
C ASN A 79 4.20 -8.51 -6.53
N PRO A 80 3.37 -8.54 -7.58
CA PRO A 80 2.64 -9.76 -7.97
C PRO A 80 3.55 -10.88 -8.48
N GLU A 81 4.79 -10.56 -8.86
CA GLU A 81 5.78 -11.52 -9.33
C GLU A 81 6.54 -12.25 -8.22
N HIS A 82 6.43 -11.80 -6.97
CA HIS A 82 7.13 -12.44 -5.86
C HIS A 82 6.49 -13.78 -5.49
N GLU A 83 7.31 -14.77 -5.18
CA GLU A 83 6.83 -16.07 -4.66
C GLU A 83 6.40 -15.97 -3.19
N ILE A 84 7.04 -15.08 -2.43
CA ILE A 84 6.74 -14.81 -1.03
C ILE A 84 6.38 -13.33 -0.91
N HIS A 85 5.12 -13.05 -0.63
CA HIS A 85 4.61 -11.68 -0.60
C HIS A 85 4.86 -10.98 0.72
N GLY A 86 5.21 -9.70 0.63
CA GLY A 86 5.26 -8.80 1.78
C GLY A 86 3.87 -8.58 2.39
N LYS A 87 3.84 -8.22 3.67
CA LYS A 87 2.59 -7.96 4.42
C LYS A 87 2.74 -6.73 5.29
N LEU A 88 1.60 -6.15 5.67
CA LEU A 88 1.55 -5.19 6.77
C LEU A 88 1.12 -5.90 8.05
N LEU A 89 1.96 -5.78 9.08
CA LEU A 89 1.75 -6.39 10.38
C LEU A 89 1.46 -5.32 11.44
N HIS A 90 1.08 -5.77 12.65
CA HIS A 90 1.00 -4.89 13.81
C HIS A 90 2.30 -4.12 14.00
N ASN A 91 2.17 -2.85 14.38
CA ASN A 91 3.30 -2.05 14.80
C ASN A 91 4.10 -2.77 15.87
N GLU A 92 5.41 -2.61 15.88
CA GLU A 92 6.29 -3.25 16.85
C GLU A 92 6.01 -2.82 18.29
N SER A 93 5.46 -1.62 18.46
CA SER A 93 4.98 -1.09 19.75
C SER A 93 3.71 -1.76 20.27
N HIS A 94 3.03 -2.57 19.46
CA HIS A 94 1.70 -3.15 19.73
C HIS A 94 0.61 -2.11 20.04
N LYS A 95 0.79 -0.88 19.53
CA LYS A 95 -0.15 0.23 19.75
C LYS A 95 -0.50 0.89 18.41
N HIS A 96 -1.61 1.62 18.41
CA HIS A 96 -1.91 2.58 17.36
C HIS A 96 -0.96 3.76 17.54
N GLU A 97 -0.06 3.95 16.58
CA GLU A 97 0.85 5.09 16.56
C GLU A 97 0.22 6.26 15.80
N THR A 98 0.24 7.43 16.44
CA THR A 98 -0.16 8.69 15.81
C THR A 98 0.95 9.69 16.04
N ILE A 99 1.74 9.96 15.02
CA ILE A 99 2.96 10.76 15.14
C ILE A 99 3.22 11.53 13.85
N PHE A 100 3.89 12.68 14.00
CA PHE A 100 4.49 13.40 12.87
C PHE A 100 5.96 13.05 12.81
N THR A 101 6.40 12.47 11.70
CA THR A 101 7.79 12.05 11.47
C THR A 101 8.28 12.53 10.12
N SER A 102 9.46 12.11 9.72
CA SER A 102 10.03 12.45 8.41
C SER A 102 10.38 11.21 7.62
N VAL A 103 10.22 11.31 6.30
CA VAL A 103 10.63 10.30 5.33
C VAL A 103 11.55 10.92 4.30
N THR A 104 12.53 10.15 3.84
CA THR A 104 13.41 10.53 2.73
C THR A 104 13.01 9.75 1.49
N VAL A 105 12.70 10.47 0.42
CA VAL A 105 12.38 9.86 -0.87
C VAL A 105 13.67 9.31 -1.48
N GLN A 106 13.64 8.02 -1.79
CA GLN A 106 14.77 7.31 -2.38
C GLN A 106 14.82 7.53 -3.90
N GLU A 107 15.93 7.18 -4.55
CA GLU A 107 15.93 7.00 -6.00
C GLU A 107 14.93 5.91 -6.36
N ASN A 108 13.97 6.24 -7.23
CA ASN A 108 12.86 5.35 -7.54
C ASN A 108 12.30 5.64 -8.94
N ASN A 109 11.46 4.73 -9.46
CA ASN A 109 10.80 4.87 -10.74
C ASN A 109 9.32 5.30 -10.63
N SER A 110 8.86 5.68 -9.45
CA SER A 110 7.45 6.07 -9.28
C SER A 110 7.09 7.27 -10.15
N VAL A 111 6.04 7.12 -10.95
CA VAL A 111 5.51 8.22 -11.79
C VAL A 111 5.11 9.42 -10.93
N MET A 112 4.63 9.18 -9.71
CA MET A 112 4.15 10.23 -8.83
C MET A 112 5.26 10.90 -7.99
N LEU A 113 6.35 10.18 -7.65
CA LEU A 113 7.29 10.64 -6.63
C LEU A 113 8.77 10.66 -7.06
N SER A 114 9.13 10.13 -8.24
CA SER A 114 10.53 10.10 -8.68
C SER A 114 11.18 11.48 -8.77
N SER A 115 10.42 12.52 -9.13
CA SER A 115 10.92 13.90 -9.17
C SER A 115 11.28 14.48 -7.80
N LEU A 116 10.89 13.83 -6.71
CA LEU A 116 11.19 14.23 -5.33
C LEU A 116 12.37 13.45 -4.74
N ALA A 117 13.06 12.62 -5.51
CA ALA A 117 14.21 11.83 -5.03
C ALA A 117 15.23 12.72 -4.32
N GLY A 118 15.72 12.25 -3.17
CA GLY A 118 16.61 12.99 -2.28
C GLY A 118 15.93 14.00 -1.33
N SER A 119 14.63 14.26 -1.51
CA SER A 119 13.90 15.17 -0.61
C SER A 119 13.54 14.49 0.70
N THR A 120 13.55 15.26 1.79
CA THR A 120 13.01 14.83 3.09
C THR A 120 11.69 15.56 3.34
N LEU A 121 10.64 14.77 3.59
CA LEU A 121 9.29 15.26 3.77
C LEU A 121 8.80 14.95 5.18
N GLY A 122 8.09 15.91 5.80
CA GLY A 122 7.35 15.68 7.03
C GLY A 122 6.01 14.98 6.71
N VAL A 123 5.71 13.89 7.41
CA VAL A 123 4.50 13.11 7.19
C VAL A 123 3.80 12.77 8.50
N GLY A 124 2.48 12.78 8.47
CA GLY A 124 1.66 12.25 9.55
C GLY A 124 1.51 10.73 9.40
N VAL A 125 1.77 10.01 10.47
CA VAL A 125 1.55 8.56 10.57
C VAL A 125 0.41 8.34 11.55
N SER A 126 -0.56 7.50 11.19
CA SER A 126 -1.67 7.13 12.09
C SER A 126 -2.18 5.74 11.73
N HIS A 127 -1.63 4.72 12.34
CA HIS A 127 -2.06 3.33 12.15
C HIS A 127 -1.56 2.38 13.23
N GLY A 128 -2.25 1.24 13.39
CA GLY A 128 -1.91 0.16 14.31
C GLY A 128 -1.21 -1.02 13.63
N GLU A 129 -1.39 -1.15 12.32
CA GLU A 129 -0.86 -2.24 11.48
C GLU A 129 -0.15 -1.63 10.27
N GLY A 130 0.97 -0.97 10.52
CA GLY A 130 1.77 -0.26 9.50
C GLY A 130 3.18 -0.80 9.32
N LYS A 131 3.52 -1.91 10.01
CA LYS A 131 4.84 -2.52 9.88
C LYS A 131 4.94 -3.28 8.57
N PHE A 132 5.71 -2.77 7.62
CA PHE A 132 6.10 -3.54 6.44
C PHE A 132 6.97 -4.72 6.88
N ASN A 133 6.48 -5.92 6.61
CA ASN A 133 7.24 -7.16 6.70
C ASN A 133 7.57 -7.62 5.29
N LEU A 134 8.84 -7.52 4.92
CA LEU A 134 9.36 -7.75 3.59
C LEU A 134 10.33 -8.95 3.61
N PRO A 135 9.84 -10.16 3.32
CA PRO A 135 10.58 -11.40 3.55
C PRO A 135 11.78 -11.63 2.61
N MET A 136 11.88 -10.87 1.53
CA MET A 136 13.00 -10.95 0.59
C MET A 136 14.05 -9.86 0.89
N GLY A 137 15.22 -9.91 0.28
CA GLY A 137 16.23 -8.86 0.38
C GLY A 137 15.73 -7.52 -0.15
N GLU A 138 16.27 -6.42 0.38
CA GLU A 138 15.84 -5.05 0.05
C GLU A 138 15.85 -4.76 -1.45
N GLU A 139 16.81 -5.30 -2.17
CA GLU A 139 16.98 -5.14 -3.61
C GLU A 139 15.83 -5.69 -4.45
N ASN A 140 14.95 -6.49 -3.86
CA ASN A 140 13.77 -7.03 -4.52
C ASN A 140 12.55 -6.10 -4.44
N TYR A 141 12.67 -4.99 -3.71
CA TYR A 141 11.56 -4.06 -3.49
C TYR A 141 11.88 -2.68 -4.04
N ASN A 142 10.89 -2.09 -4.68
CA ASN A 142 10.99 -0.72 -5.13
C ASN A 142 10.53 0.21 -4.00
N ILE A 143 11.44 0.49 -3.06
CA ILE A 143 11.19 1.34 -1.91
C ILE A 143 11.26 2.81 -2.34
N VAL A 144 10.12 3.45 -2.38
CA VAL A 144 9.97 4.86 -2.81
C VAL A 144 10.42 5.82 -1.71
N SER A 145 10.09 5.51 -0.46
CA SER A 145 10.59 6.32 0.66
C SER A 145 10.87 5.47 1.89
N LYS A 146 11.82 5.96 2.68
CA LYS A 146 12.19 5.39 3.97
C LYS A 146 11.96 6.40 5.09
N TYR A 147 11.62 5.91 6.27
CA TYR A 147 11.72 6.75 7.47
C TYR A 147 13.14 7.27 7.62
N ALA A 148 13.28 8.55 7.98
CA ALA A 148 14.59 9.22 7.99
C ALA A 148 15.59 8.62 8.99
N TYR A 149 15.09 7.95 10.03
CA TYR A 149 15.90 7.26 11.04
C TYR A 149 15.33 5.88 11.34
N GLU A 150 16.21 4.92 11.63
CA GLU A 150 15.87 3.49 11.80
C GLU A 150 15.17 3.18 13.12
N VAL A 151 15.25 4.08 14.09
CA VAL A 151 14.79 3.81 15.45
C VAL A 151 13.47 4.48 15.76
N TYR A 152 12.71 3.91 16.70
CA TYR A 152 11.55 4.57 17.29
C TYR A 152 11.97 5.88 17.99
N PRO A 153 11.21 6.99 17.86
CA PRO A 153 9.89 7.08 17.20
C PRO A 153 9.95 7.46 15.72
N ALA A 154 11.10 7.59 15.11
CA ALA A 154 11.23 8.04 13.73
C ALA A 154 10.72 6.98 12.73
N ASN A 155 11.02 5.69 12.96
CA ASN A 155 10.32 4.56 12.34
C ASN A 155 9.26 4.05 13.34
N PRO A 156 8.04 4.58 13.29
CA PRO A 156 7.05 4.33 14.34
C PRO A 156 6.46 2.93 14.30
N ASN A 157 6.62 2.24 13.18
CA ASN A 157 6.02 0.94 12.94
C ASN A 157 7.00 -0.23 13.14
N GLY A 158 8.31 0.04 13.08
CA GLY A 158 9.34 -1.00 13.03
C GLY A 158 9.40 -1.71 11.67
N SER A 159 9.10 -0.98 10.58
CA SER A 159 9.11 -1.52 9.21
C SER A 159 10.49 -1.99 8.80
N ASP A 160 10.56 -3.14 8.10
CA ASP A 160 11.78 -3.65 7.49
C ASP A 160 12.36 -2.61 6.52
N TYR A 161 13.68 -2.50 6.48
CA TYR A 161 14.44 -1.54 5.65
C TYR A 161 14.01 -0.08 5.84
N ASN A 162 13.38 0.26 6.98
CA ASN A 162 12.76 1.57 7.24
C ASN A 162 11.70 1.99 6.23
N THR A 163 11.10 1.04 5.56
CA THR A 163 10.14 1.29 4.49
C THR A 163 8.94 2.09 4.98
N ALA A 164 8.68 3.20 4.29
CA ALA A 164 7.50 4.02 4.49
C ALA A 164 6.56 3.99 3.28
N MET A 165 7.09 3.78 2.06
CA MET A 165 6.32 3.65 0.83
C MET A 165 6.98 2.65 -0.11
N LEU A 166 6.16 1.82 -0.76
CA LEU A 166 6.55 0.91 -1.84
C LEU A 166 5.82 1.28 -3.11
N CYS A 167 6.40 0.98 -4.27
CA CYS A 167 5.62 0.93 -5.49
C CYS A 167 5.89 -0.36 -6.28
N ASP A 168 5.00 -0.65 -7.21
CA ASP A 168 5.18 -1.76 -8.14
C ASP A 168 6.35 -1.50 -9.11
N LYS A 169 6.77 -2.51 -9.84
CA LYS A 169 7.88 -2.37 -10.81
C LYS A 169 7.59 -1.41 -11.96
N THR A 170 6.33 -1.11 -12.25
CA THR A 170 5.95 -0.14 -13.29
C THR A 170 6.04 1.30 -12.80
N GLY A 171 6.13 1.53 -11.50
CA GLY A 171 6.14 2.85 -10.87
C GLY A 171 4.78 3.53 -10.82
N ARG A 172 3.69 2.86 -11.24
CA ARG A 172 2.35 3.45 -11.31
C ARG A 172 1.49 3.21 -10.07
N HIS A 173 1.77 2.16 -9.32
CA HIS A 173 0.95 1.74 -8.19
C HIS A 173 1.76 1.81 -6.89
N LEU A 174 1.30 2.67 -5.94
CA LEU A 174 2.01 3.06 -4.72
C LEU A 174 1.21 2.66 -3.47
#